data_45ad4d1274bb502206357130baa14cf4
#
_entry.id   45ad4d1274bb502206357130baa14cf4
#
_cell.length_a   1.000
_cell.length_b   1.000
_cell.length_c   1.000
_cell.angle_alpha   90.00
_cell.angle_beta   90.00
_cell.angle_gamma   90.00
#
_symmetry.space_group_name_H-M   'P 1'
#
loop_
_entity.id
_entity.type
_entity.pdbx_description
1 polymer ?
#
loop_
_entity_poly.entity_id
_entity_poly.type
_entity_poly.pdbx_seq_one_letter_code
_entity_poly.pdbx_strand_id
1 'polypeptide(L)'
;MFEITIERHNKLHDALVRLAASSRRWVSLEFFTDAEITALKNLAGRQTFRRAQSEIIHRENRVYQDFDVCFPAPRIGAFDDLAVGLESGLFTAGAMLAHNPFETRFQFNDFAIQRYPAGSRGIGIHRDGKRYKHIVVIITLAGQSR
;
A
#
# COMPACT_ATOMS: atom_id res chain seq x y z
N MET A 1 -12.27 9.97 10.78
CA MET A 1 -11.49 10.63 9.69
C MET A 1 -10.03 10.34 9.94
N PHE A 2 -9.29 9.84 8.94
CA PHE A 2 -7.85 9.62 9.03
C PHE A 2 -7.11 10.96 8.82
N GLU A 3 -6.26 11.34 9.78
CA GLU A 3 -5.60 12.64 9.78
C GLU A 3 -4.09 12.49 9.55
N ILE A 4 -3.53 13.32 8.67
CA ILE A 4 -2.09 13.47 8.51
C ILE A 4 -1.61 14.55 9.46
N THR A 5 -1.20 14.15 10.64
CA THR A 5 -0.56 15.02 11.65
C THR A 5 0.80 15.52 11.15
N ILE A 6 1.35 16.54 11.79
CA ILE A 6 2.71 17.04 11.50
C ILE A 6 3.75 15.90 11.62
N GLU A 7 3.64 15.05 12.63
CA GLU A 7 4.52 13.90 12.81
C GLU A 7 4.45 12.94 11.61
N ARG A 8 3.23 12.58 11.17
CA ARG A 8 3.01 11.72 10.01
C ARG A 8 3.53 12.34 8.72
N HIS A 9 3.32 13.65 8.56
CA HIS A 9 3.86 14.37 7.42
C HIS A 9 5.40 14.29 7.38
N ASN A 10 6.07 14.49 8.52
CA ASN A 10 7.52 14.36 8.62
C ASN A 10 7.98 12.93 8.29
N LYS A 11 7.28 11.90 8.78
CA LYS A 11 7.57 10.50 8.45
C LYS A 11 7.47 10.23 6.94
N LEU A 12 6.45 10.78 6.27
CA LEU A 12 6.30 10.66 4.82
C LEU A 12 7.42 11.39 4.06
N HIS A 13 7.76 12.60 4.48
CA HIS A 13 8.87 13.36 3.90
C HIS A 13 10.19 12.59 4.02
N ASP A 14 10.54 12.13 5.22
CA ASP A 14 11.77 11.36 5.46
C ASP A 14 11.81 10.06 4.66
N ALA A 15 10.67 9.39 4.50
CA ALA A 15 10.56 8.21 3.68
C ALA A 15 10.85 8.52 2.21
N LEU A 16 10.29 9.59 1.67
CA LEU A 16 10.53 10.01 0.29
C LEU A 16 12.00 10.44 0.08
N VAL A 17 12.61 11.15 1.03
CA VAL A 17 14.06 11.47 1.00
C VAL A 17 14.88 10.18 0.93
N ARG A 18 14.59 9.20 1.77
CA ARG A 18 15.30 7.90 1.79
C ARG A 18 15.11 7.11 0.50
N LEU A 19 13.92 7.12 -0.07
CA LEU A 19 13.66 6.50 -1.38
C LEU A 19 14.41 7.19 -2.51
N ALA A 20 14.51 8.52 -2.49
CA ALA A 20 15.23 9.29 -3.50
C ALA A 20 16.76 9.12 -3.41
N ALA A 21 17.30 9.02 -2.19
CA ALA A 21 18.74 8.95 -1.93
C ALA A 21 19.34 7.53 -2.01
N SER A 22 18.52 6.50 -2.05
CA SER A 22 18.94 5.10 -1.89
C SER A 22 18.75 4.29 -3.17
N SER A 23 19.63 3.31 -3.39
CA SER A 23 19.37 2.21 -4.31
C SER A 23 18.22 1.29 -3.83
N ARG A 24 17.83 1.39 -2.58
CA ARG A 24 16.68 0.68 -2.03
C ARG A 24 15.40 1.30 -2.57
N ARG A 25 14.51 0.44 -3.02
CA ARG A 25 13.24 0.84 -3.62
C ARG A 25 12.04 0.74 -2.67
N TRP A 26 12.29 0.57 -1.38
CA TRP A 26 11.26 0.46 -0.36
C TRP A 26 11.73 1.02 0.97
N VAL A 27 10.79 1.52 1.75
CA VAL A 27 10.98 2.01 3.12
C VAL A 27 9.81 1.53 3.95
N SER A 28 10.08 1.03 5.16
CA SER A 28 9.05 0.69 6.15
C SER A 28 8.92 1.79 7.19
N LEU A 29 7.68 2.08 7.58
CA LEU A 29 7.34 3.12 8.56
C LEU A 29 6.39 2.56 9.62
N GLU A 30 6.61 2.95 10.86
CA GLU A 30 5.58 2.88 11.90
C GLU A 30 4.70 4.13 11.78
N PHE A 31 3.54 3.95 11.15
CA PHE A 31 2.71 5.07 10.70
C PHE A 31 1.37 5.15 11.40
N PHE A 32 0.81 4.02 11.77
CA PHE A 32 -0.50 3.88 12.38
C PHE A 32 -0.40 3.56 13.87
N THR A 33 -1.38 4.02 14.63
CA THR A 33 -1.59 3.56 15.99
C THR A 33 -2.23 2.17 16.01
N ASP A 34 -2.10 1.44 17.12
CA ASP A 34 -2.73 0.13 17.29
C ASP A 34 -4.27 0.19 17.14
N ALA A 35 -4.88 1.29 17.58
CA ALA A 35 -6.31 1.51 17.44
C ALA A 35 -6.73 1.64 15.97
N GLU A 36 -5.95 2.38 15.17
CA GLU A 36 -6.20 2.52 13.72
C GLU A 36 -5.99 1.21 12.98
N ILE A 37 -4.91 0.48 13.29
CA ILE A 37 -4.67 -0.85 12.72
C ILE A 37 -5.84 -1.80 13.06
N THR A 38 -6.31 -1.78 14.31
CA THR A 38 -7.44 -2.61 14.73
C THR A 38 -8.72 -2.23 13.97
N ALA A 39 -8.99 -0.94 13.81
CA ALA A 39 -10.16 -0.47 13.07
C ALA A 39 -10.10 -0.86 11.58
N LEU A 40 -8.94 -0.66 10.94
CA LEU A 40 -8.72 -1.03 9.54
C LEU A 40 -8.80 -2.55 9.34
N LYS A 41 -8.25 -3.34 10.26
CA LYS A 41 -8.32 -4.81 10.24
C LYS A 41 -9.77 -5.30 10.34
N ASN A 42 -10.57 -4.73 11.25
CA ASN A 42 -11.98 -5.07 11.40
C ASN A 42 -12.78 -4.71 10.15
N LEU A 43 -12.50 -3.55 9.56
CA LEU A 43 -13.14 -3.13 8.32
C LEU A 43 -12.75 -4.04 7.14
N ALA A 44 -11.47 -4.37 7.02
CA ALA A 44 -10.96 -5.31 6.02
C ALA A 44 -11.59 -6.70 6.16
N GLY A 45 -11.73 -7.19 7.39
CA GLY A 45 -12.34 -8.50 7.68
C GLY A 45 -13.81 -8.63 7.26
N ARG A 46 -14.51 -7.50 7.08
CA ARG A 46 -15.92 -7.48 6.62
C ARG A 46 -16.06 -7.49 5.09
N GLN A 47 -14.95 -7.40 4.37
CA GLN A 47 -14.99 -7.38 2.92
C GLN A 47 -15.18 -8.78 2.34
N THR A 48 -15.69 -8.84 1.12
CA THR A 48 -15.82 -10.10 0.39
C THR A 48 -14.51 -10.44 -0.30
N PHE A 49 -13.99 -11.61 -0.01
CA PHE A 49 -12.78 -12.13 -0.62
C PHE A 49 -13.09 -13.23 -1.61
N ARG A 50 -12.27 -13.33 -2.64
CA ARG A 50 -12.18 -14.49 -3.53
C ARG A 50 -10.78 -15.05 -3.51
N ARG A 51 -10.63 -16.31 -3.81
CA ARG A 51 -9.30 -16.89 -4.00
C ARG A 51 -8.62 -16.23 -5.18
N ALA A 52 -7.36 -15.82 -5.01
CA ALA A 52 -6.56 -15.34 -6.13
C ALA A 52 -6.31 -16.48 -7.13
N GLN A 53 -6.08 -16.15 -8.37
CA GLN A 53 -5.64 -17.12 -9.37
C GLN A 53 -4.31 -17.71 -8.90
N SER A 54 -4.21 -19.04 -8.84
CA SER A 54 -3.06 -19.73 -8.24
C SER A 54 -1.73 -19.42 -8.93
N GLU A 55 -1.78 -19.10 -10.21
CA GLU A 55 -0.61 -18.77 -11.00
C GLU A 55 -0.96 -17.72 -12.07
N ILE A 56 -0.12 -16.72 -12.19
CA ILE A 56 -0.15 -15.76 -13.30
C ILE A 56 1.04 -16.05 -14.21
N ILE A 57 0.77 -16.26 -15.48
CA ILE A 57 1.79 -16.47 -16.50
C ILE A 57 1.84 -15.23 -17.40
N HIS A 58 2.99 -14.59 -17.44
CA HIS A 58 3.25 -13.50 -18.37
C HIS A 58 4.57 -13.76 -19.11
N ARG A 59 4.46 -14.11 -20.39
CA ARG A 59 5.58 -14.60 -21.20
C ARG A 59 6.20 -15.84 -20.54
N GLU A 60 7.50 -15.81 -20.21
CA GLU A 60 8.22 -16.90 -19.55
C GLU A 60 8.18 -16.82 -18.01
N ASN A 61 7.64 -15.75 -17.46
CA ASN A 61 7.59 -15.54 -16.02
C ASN A 61 6.29 -16.13 -15.44
N ARG A 62 6.45 -16.96 -14.41
CA ARG A 62 5.36 -17.52 -13.64
C ARG A 62 5.39 -16.96 -12.23
N VAL A 63 4.27 -16.41 -11.79
CA VAL A 63 4.10 -15.88 -10.43
C VAL A 63 3.00 -16.68 -9.76
N TYR A 64 3.34 -17.47 -8.76
CA TYR A 64 2.34 -18.16 -7.94
C TYR A 64 1.69 -17.19 -6.96
N GLN A 65 0.43 -17.45 -6.65
CA GLN A 65 -0.37 -16.68 -5.70
C GLN A 65 -1.11 -17.61 -4.77
N ASP A 66 -0.87 -17.47 -3.47
CA ASP A 66 -1.49 -18.30 -2.45
C ASP A 66 -2.15 -17.43 -1.37
N PHE A 67 -3.13 -16.64 -1.78
CA PHE A 67 -3.87 -15.73 -0.92
C PHE A 67 -5.30 -15.51 -1.41
N ASP A 68 -6.13 -14.95 -0.54
CA ASP A 68 -7.43 -14.42 -0.90
C ASP A 68 -7.32 -12.93 -1.17
N VAL A 69 -8.15 -12.42 -2.07
CA VAL A 69 -8.11 -11.02 -2.48
C VAL A 69 -9.51 -10.42 -2.54
N CYS A 70 -9.65 -9.22 -2.00
CA CYS A 70 -10.72 -8.30 -2.32
C CYS A 70 -10.19 -7.27 -3.32
N PHE A 71 -10.59 -7.37 -4.58
CA PHE A 71 -10.18 -6.46 -5.64
C PHE A 71 -11.25 -6.31 -6.72
N PRO A 72 -11.60 -5.09 -7.12
CA PRO A 72 -11.23 -3.84 -6.47
C PRO A 72 -11.84 -3.76 -5.06
N ALA A 73 -11.08 -3.30 -4.08
CA ALA A 73 -11.64 -3.03 -2.77
C ALA A 73 -12.39 -1.69 -2.79
N PRO A 74 -13.50 -1.56 -2.02
CA PRO A 74 -14.29 -0.34 -2.06
C PRO A 74 -13.54 0.81 -1.39
N ARG A 75 -13.47 1.96 -2.06
CA ARG A 75 -13.00 3.24 -1.51
C ARG A 75 -14.17 3.98 -0.87
N ILE A 76 -14.60 3.54 0.30
CA ILE A 76 -15.70 4.15 1.07
C ILE A 76 -15.34 4.28 2.54
N GLY A 77 -15.91 5.27 3.22
CA GLY A 77 -15.72 5.47 4.66
C GLY A 77 -14.24 5.59 5.04
N ALA A 78 -13.81 4.84 6.06
CA ALA A 78 -12.45 4.91 6.57
C ALA A 78 -11.37 4.50 5.54
N PHE A 79 -11.69 3.68 4.55
CA PHE A 79 -10.76 3.36 3.47
C PHE A 79 -10.55 4.55 2.53
N ASP A 80 -11.60 5.31 2.24
CA ASP A 80 -11.48 6.50 1.42
C ASP A 80 -10.78 7.63 2.20
N ASP A 81 -11.15 7.85 3.46
CA ASP A 81 -10.45 8.80 4.35
C ASP A 81 -8.95 8.52 4.40
N LEU A 82 -8.56 7.25 4.54
CA LEU A 82 -7.17 6.81 4.53
C LEU A 82 -6.48 7.11 3.21
N ALA A 83 -7.11 6.75 2.09
CA ALA A 83 -6.55 6.96 0.76
C ALA A 83 -6.34 8.44 0.48
N VAL A 84 -7.36 9.28 0.71
CA VAL A 84 -7.31 10.74 0.52
C VAL A 84 -6.24 11.37 1.42
N GLY A 85 -6.16 10.94 2.69
CA GLY A 85 -5.14 11.42 3.61
C GLY A 85 -3.72 11.10 3.13
N LEU A 86 -3.47 9.87 2.71
CA LEU A 86 -2.16 9.45 2.18
C LEU A 86 -1.82 10.15 0.85
N GLU A 87 -2.77 10.28 -0.07
CA GLU A 87 -2.59 11.00 -1.33
C GLU A 87 -2.17 12.45 -1.08
N SER A 88 -2.89 13.15 -0.20
CA SER A 88 -2.57 14.53 0.17
C SER A 88 -1.24 14.65 0.91
N GLY A 89 -0.99 13.78 1.89
CA GLY A 89 0.24 13.79 2.68
C GLY A 89 1.48 13.53 1.83
N LEU A 90 1.42 12.52 0.97
CA LEU A 90 2.52 12.19 0.05
C LEU A 90 2.77 13.31 -0.96
N PHE A 91 1.72 13.89 -1.53
CA PHE A 91 1.86 15.01 -2.47
C PHE A 91 2.52 16.22 -1.80
N THR A 92 2.07 16.59 -0.60
CA THR A 92 2.64 17.73 0.13
C THR A 92 4.10 17.45 0.55
N ALA A 93 4.38 16.23 1.03
CA ALA A 93 5.75 15.83 1.40
C ALA A 93 6.68 15.81 0.17
N GLY A 94 6.18 15.34 -0.98
CA GLY A 94 6.93 15.34 -2.24
C GLY A 94 7.27 16.73 -2.74
N ALA A 95 6.37 17.69 -2.57
CA ALA A 95 6.58 19.07 -2.97
C ALA A 95 7.71 19.77 -2.19
N MET A 96 8.11 19.24 -1.04
CA MET A 96 9.23 19.75 -0.23
C MET A 96 10.59 19.17 -0.67
N LEU A 97 10.62 18.20 -1.57
CA LEU A 97 11.86 17.62 -2.09
C LEU A 97 12.46 18.52 -3.18
N ALA A 98 13.79 18.48 -3.32
CA ALA A 98 14.50 19.19 -4.40
C ALA A 98 14.01 18.76 -5.79
N HIS A 99 13.62 17.49 -5.94
CA HIS A 99 12.97 16.94 -7.13
C HIS A 99 11.67 16.27 -6.68
N ASN A 100 10.55 16.94 -6.92
CA ASN A 100 9.24 16.41 -6.60
C ASN A 100 8.95 15.17 -7.47
N PRO A 101 8.73 13.97 -6.90
CA PRO A 101 8.39 12.80 -7.67
C PRO A 101 6.95 12.83 -8.21
N PHE A 102 6.14 13.77 -7.73
CA PHE A 102 4.73 13.92 -8.10
C PHE A 102 4.53 15.26 -8.83
N GLU A 103 4.53 15.24 -10.14
CA GLU A 103 4.34 16.45 -10.96
C GLU A 103 2.97 17.10 -10.75
N THR A 104 1.96 16.30 -10.48
CA THR A 104 0.58 16.73 -10.23
C THR A 104 -0.01 15.96 -9.06
N ARG A 105 -1.13 16.44 -8.52
CA ARG A 105 -1.93 15.66 -7.59
C ARG A 105 -2.31 14.33 -8.23
N PHE A 106 -2.17 13.26 -7.49
CA PHE A 106 -2.52 11.91 -7.93
C PHE A 106 -3.58 11.31 -7.03
N GLN A 107 -4.21 10.26 -7.53
CA GLN A 107 -5.09 9.38 -6.76
C GLN A 107 -4.58 7.94 -6.90
N PHE A 108 -4.71 7.16 -5.85
CA PHE A 108 -4.45 5.73 -5.95
C PHE A 108 -5.44 5.12 -6.93
N ASN A 109 -4.94 4.52 -7.99
CA ASN A 109 -5.75 3.98 -9.07
C ASN A 109 -6.22 2.54 -8.80
N ASP A 110 -5.53 1.81 -7.94
CA ASP A 110 -5.90 0.46 -7.50
C ASP A 110 -5.94 0.39 -5.98
N PHE A 111 -6.95 -0.27 -5.46
CA PHE A 111 -7.11 -0.54 -4.04
C PHE A 111 -7.43 -2.02 -3.86
N ALA A 112 -6.59 -2.73 -3.14
CA ALA A 112 -6.73 -4.16 -2.94
C ALA A 112 -6.50 -4.53 -1.47
N ILE A 113 -7.23 -5.52 -0.99
CA ILE A 113 -6.96 -6.13 0.31
C ILE A 113 -6.58 -7.58 0.06
N GLN A 114 -5.44 -7.99 0.58
CA GLN A 114 -4.94 -9.36 0.49
C GLN A 114 -4.97 -10.02 1.86
N ARG A 115 -5.39 -11.28 1.90
CA ARG A 115 -5.43 -12.09 3.11
C ARG A 115 -4.70 -13.39 2.87
N TYR A 116 -3.64 -13.58 3.61
CA TYR A 116 -2.82 -14.78 3.57
C TYR A 116 -3.25 -15.73 4.67
N PRO A 117 -3.84 -16.89 4.35
CA PRO A 117 -4.21 -17.89 5.36
C PRO A 117 -2.98 -18.51 6.02
N ALA A 118 -3.16 -19.12 7.18
CA ALA A 118 -2.08 -19.86 7.85
C ALA A 118 -1.52 -20.93 6.91
N GLY A 119 -0.18 -21.02 6.84
CA GLY A 119 0.51 -21.94 5.93
C GLY A 119 0.55 -21.51 4.47
N SER A 120 0.05 -20.31 4.15
CA SER A 120 0.18 -19.73 2.80
C SER A 120 1.64 -19.66 2.36
N ARG A 121 1.89 -20.01 1.10
CA ARG A 121 3.19 -19.79 0.45
C ARG A 121 3.40 -18.35 -0.01
N GLY A 122 2.39 -17.49 0.18
CA GLY A 122 2.48 -16.08 -0.17
C GLY A 122 2.32 -15.81 -1.67
N ILE A 123 3.12 -14.90 -2.18
CA ILE A 123 3.20 -14.52 -3.59
C ILE A 123 4.63 -14.70 -4.09
N GLY A 124 4.78 -15.22 -5.29
CA GLY A 124 6.08 -15.37 -5.93
C GLY A 124 6.75 -14.03 -6.22
N ILE A 125 8.07 -14.05 -6.40
CA ILE A 125 8.84 -12.87 -6.78
C ILE A 125 8.29 -12.33 -8.09
N HIS A 126 7.92 -11.06 -8.11
CA HIS A 126 7.34 -10.40 -9.26
C HIS A 126 7.72 -8.91 -9.29
N ARG A 127 7.40 -8.29 -10.40
CA ARG A 127 7.40 -6.82 -10.52
C ARG A 127 5.97 -6.36 -10.74
N ASP A 128 5.59 -5.31 -10.07
CA ASP A 128 4.30 -4.67 -10.30
C ASP A 128 4.16 -4.17 -11.74
N GLY A 129 2.92 -4.12 -12.20
CA GLY A 129 2.63 -3.71 -13.56
C GLY A 129 3.08 -2.27 -13.85
N LYS A 130 3.46 -1.99 -15.09
CA LYS A 130 3.92 -0.65 -15.54
C LYS A 130 2.89 0.48 -15.36
N ARG A 131 1.64 0.14 -15.07
CA ARG A 131 0.58 1.11 -14.76
C ARG A 131 0.75 1.80 -13.41
N TYR A 132 1.52 1.19 -12.48
CA TYR A 132 1.89 1.81 -11.21
C TYR A 132 3.12 2.69 -11.42
N LYS A 133 2.88 4.00 -11.59
CA LYS A 133 3.92 4.92 -12.07
C LYS A 133 4.69 5.60 -10.96
N HIS A 134 4.02 5.94 -9.86
CA HIS A 134 4.61 6.81 -8.86
C HIS A 134 4.98 6.07 -7.58
N ILE A 135 4.01 5.49 -6.91
CA ILE A 135 4.21 4.86 -5.60
C ILE A 135 3.22 3.71 -5.38
N VAL A 136 3.68 2.69 -4.69
CA VAL A 136 2.85 1.64 -4.11
C VAL A 136 2.94 1.77 -2.60
N VAL A 137 1.80 1.80 -1.93
CA VAL A 137 1.70 1.82 -0.47
C VAL A 137 1.14 0.48 -0.01
N ILE A 138 1.87 -0.19 0.86
CA ILE A 138 1.45 -1.45 1.47
C ILE A 138 1.25 -1.21 2.96
N ILE A 139 0.06 -1.54 3.46
CA ILE A 139 -0.29 -1.41 4.88
C ILE A 139 -0.47 -2.81 5.44
N THR A 140 0.42 -3.22 6.35
CA THR A 140 0.31 -4.50 7.04
C THR A 140 -0.61 -4.35 8.25
N LEU A 141 -1.77 -5.01 8.21
CA LEU A 141 -2.78 -4.94 9.27
C LEU A 141 -2.62 -6.05 10.31
N ALA A 142 -2.00 -7.16 9.94
CA ALA A 142 -1.74 -8.29 10.83
C ALA A 142 -0.69 -9.23 10.23
N GLY A 143 -0.07 -10.04 11.10
CA GLY A 143 0.90 -11.05 10.71
C GLY A 143 2.32 -10.52 10.58
N GLN A 144 3.20 -11.40 10.13
CA GLN A 144 4.59 -11.09 9.83
C GLN A 144 4.92 -11.62 8.45
N SER A 145 5.55 -10.81 7.61
CA SER A 145 6.14 -11.24 6.35
C SER A 145 7.64 -11.49 6.55
N ARG A 146 8.14 -12.55 5.95
CA ARG A 146 9.57 -12.84 5.88
C ARG A 146 10.13 -12.42 4.55
#